data_77794530b1f5adf5a5e483d114a93f2a
#
_entry.id   77794530b1f5adf5a5e483d114a93f2a
#
_cell.length_a   1.000
_cell.length_b   1.000
_cell.length_c   1.000
_cell.angle_alpha   90.00
_cell.angle_beta   90.00
_cell.angle_gamma   90.00
#
_symmetry.space_group_name_H-M   'P 1'
#
loop_
_entity.id
_entity.type
_entity.pdbx_description
1 polymer ?
#
loop_
_entity_poly.entity_id
_entity_poly.type
_entity_poly.pdbx_seq_one_letter_code
_entity_poly.pdbx_strand_id
1 'polypeptide(L)'
;WSINQVITDEPIRDPSIFMVSTFDPQRYLAIEASATSAANLEWIVREFLEHAPDGNKSPFELCSEMVASIDPNGDMPIYHPFLYGSQQSGSARAGFYGIAGWHTRAHLLRALFEGVAFEHKRHVERLRGAGARIDEVVLSGGGSRSQVWPQIFADVLGVPVTVARSRETGALGAAIAAAVGVGAFADFGEGAAAMTAAARNYLPDNAISPAYERRYSIYGEINQAMTPIWQRIAAGQAQN
;
A
#
# COMPACT_ATOMS: atom_id res chain seq x y z
N TRP A 1 9.53 -2.93 2.75
CA TRP A 1 9.10 -3.25 1.38
C TRP A 1 7.60 -3.47 1.36
N SER A 2 6.95 -3.04 0.28
CA SER A 2 5.60 -3.47 -0.04
C SER A 2 5.60 -4.20 -1.38
N ILE A 3 4.78 -5.22 -1.48
CA ILE A 3 4.68 -6.05 -2.66
C ILE A 3 3.23 -6.02 -3.13
N ASN A 4 3.03 -5.64 -4.39
CA ASN A 4 1.77 -5.75 -5.10
C ASN A 4 1.92 -6.93 -6.06
N GLN A 5 1.10 -7.94 -5.89
CA GLN A 5 1.23 -9.17 -6.67
C GLN A 5 -0.13 -9.65 -7.15
N VAL A 6 -0.14 -10.24 -8.32
CA VAL A 6 -1.31 -10.86 -8.91
C VAL A 6 -0.95 -12.22 -9.48
N ILE A 7 -1.82 -13.21 -9.25
CA ILE A 7 -1.69 -14.54 -9.85
C ILE A 7 -2.34 -14.50 -11.24
N THR A 8 -1.61 -14.97 -12.26
CA THR A 8 -2.09 -15.05 -13.64
C THR A 8 -1.94 -16.48 -14.17
N ASP A 9 -2.85 -16.90 -15.06
CA ASP A 9 -2.81 -18.23 -15.69
C ASP A 9 -1.79 -18.26 -16.84
N GLU A 10 -1.42 -17.09 -17.39
CA GLU A 10 -0.38 -16.95 -18.41
C GLU A 10 0.68 -15.94 -17.96
N PRO A 11 1.94 -16.09 -18.42
CA PRO A 11 2.98 -15.13 -18.09
C PRO A 11 2.74 -13.80 -18.79
N ILE A 12 2.81 -12.71 -18.05
CA ILE A 12 2.83 -11.36 -18.60
C ILE A 12 4.16 -11.15 -19.34
N ARG A 13 4.09 -10.73 -20.61
CA ARG A 13 5.27 -10.56 -21.49
C ARG A 13 5.84 -9.13 -21.49
N ASP A 14 5.57 -8.37 -20.44
CA ASP A 14 6.15 -7.04 -20.24
C ASP A 14 7.46 -7.18 -19.45
N PRO A 15 8.63 -6.82 -20.03
CA PRO A 15 9.92 -6.97 -19.37
C PRO A 15 10.10 -6.08 -18.13
N SER A 16 9.23 -5.10 -17.95
CA SER A 16 9.22 -4.23 -16.76
C SER A 16 8.52 -4.84 -15.55
N ILE A 17 7.77 -5.94 -15.73
CA ILE A 17 7.06 -6.66 -14.67
C ILE A 17 7.90 -7.87 -14.24
N PHE A 18 8.17 -7.95 -12.95
CA PHE A 18 8.87 -9.09 -12.39
C PHE A 18 7.93 -10.31 -12.30
N MET A 19 8.32 -11.41 -12.94
CA MET A 19 7.53 -12.64 -13.00
C MET A 19 8.25 -13.78 -12.29
N VAL A 20 7.50 -14.56 -11.51
CA VAL A 20 7.98 -15.81 -10.90
C VAL A 20 6.93 -16.91 -11.07
N SER A 21 7.37 -18.17 -11.03
CA SER A 21 6.47 -19.32 -10.91
C SER A 21 5.84 -19.35 -9.52
N THR A 22 4.59 -19.79 -9.45
CA THR A 22 3.95 -20.11 -8.16
C THR A 22 4.24 -21.57 -7.77
N PHE A 23 3.68 -22.00 -6.64
CA PHE A 23 3.66 -23.43 -6.27
C PHE A 23 2.79 -24.28 -7.22
N ASP A 24 1.89 -23.66 -7.95
CA ASP A 24 1.12 -24.29 -9.04
C ASP A 24 1.89 -24.08 -10.35
N PRO A 25 2.37 -25.15 -11.01
CA PRO A 25 3.19 -25.05 -12.23
C PRO A 25 2.46 -24.38 -13.41
N GLN A 26 1.13 -24.27 -13.35
CA GLN A 26 0.31 -23.66 -14.39
C GLN A 26 0.01 -22.18 -14.11
N ARG A 27 0.54 -21.62 -13.01
CA ARG A 27 0.27 -20.24 -12.60
C ARG A 27 1.55 -19.45 -12.37
N TYR A 28 1.45 -18.19 -12.65
CA TYR A 28 2.53 -17.23 -12.52
C TYR A 28 2.15 -16.14 -11.53
N LEU A 29 3.16 -15.53 -10.94
CA LEU A 29 3.02 -14.39 -10.06
C LEU A 29 3.67 -13.18 -10.70
N ALA A 30 2.87 -12.19 -11.07
CA ALA A 30 3.34 -10.89 -11.52
C ALA A 30 3.49 -9.96 -10.32
N ILE A 31 4.64 -9.30 -10.20
CA ILE A 31 5.02 -8.56 -9.01
C ILE A 31 5.47 -7.15 -9.37
N GLU A 32 4.90 -6.18 -8.67
CA GLU A 32 5.36 -4.81 -8.52
C GLU A 32 5.74 -4.58 -7.05
N ALA A 33 6.93 -4.06 -6.79
CA ALA A 33 7.42 -3.84 -5.44
C ALA A 33 7.80 -2.38 -5.21
N SER A 34 7.65 -1.91 -3.99
CA SER A 34 8.09 -0.59 -3.55
C SER A 34 8.97 -0.71 -2.31
N ALA A 35 9.98 0.15 -2.22
CA ALA A 35 10.81 0.25 -1.02
C ALA A 35 10.06 0.89 0.16
N THR A 36 8.89 1.49 -0.09
CA THR A 36 8.15 2.27 0.91
C THR A 36 6.66 1.93 0.91
N SER A 37 6.11 1.82 2.10
CA SER A 37 4.66 1.71 2.36
C SER A 37 4.42 2.11 3.82
N ALA A 38 3.91 1.21 4.66
CA ALA A 38 3.64 1.43 6.07
C ALA A 38 4.86 1.95 6.87
N ALA A 39 6.08 1.70 6.42
CA ALA A 39 7.31 2.27 7.00
C ALA A 39 7.31 3.81 7.06
N ASN A 40 6.55 4.49 6.20
CA ASN A 40 6.35 5.94 6.31
C ASN A 40 5.60 6.31 7.60
N LEU A 41 4.57 5.55 7.98
CA LEU A 41 3.86 5.77 9.22
C LEU A 41 4.72 5.43 10.44
N GLU A 42 5.49 4.35 10.39
CA GLU A 42 6.43 3.97 11.45
C GLU A 42 7.46 5.08 11.69
N TRP A 43 7.98 5.68 10.63
CA TRP A 43 8.92 6.80 10.71
C TRP A 43 8.26 8.04 11.35
N ILE A 44 7.05 8.43 10.90
CA ILE A 44 6.32 9.57 11.48
C ILE A 44 6.01 9.33 12.96
N VAL A 45 5.59 8.12 13.33
CA VAL A 45 5.31 7.78 14.73
C VAL A 45 6.57 7.93 15.55
N ARG A 46 7.69 7.32 15.13
CA ARG A 46 8.96 7.37 15.85
C ARG A 46 9.51 8.78 16.00
N GLU A 47 9.51 9.58 14.93
CA GLU A 47 10.16 10.89 14.94
C GLU A 47 9.29 12.01 15.53
N PHE A 48 7.95 11.86 15.49
CA PHE A 48 7.04 12.98 15.83
C PHE A 48 5.96 12.63 16.85
N LEU A 49 5.71 11.36 17.18
CA LEU A 49 4.56 10.96 17.99
C LEU A 49 4.90 10.07 19.19
N GLU A 50 6.14 9.64 19.38
CA GLU A 50 6.57 8.69 20.44
C GLU A 50 6.25 9.13 21.88
N HIS A 51 5.91 10.40 22.09
CA HIS A 51 5.61 10.97 23.41
C HIS A 51 4.11 11.28 23.60
N ALA A 52 3.21 10.59 22.91
CA ALA A 52 1.77 10.76 23.14
C ALA A 52 1.39 10.21 24.54
N PRO A 53 0.78 11.02 25.42
CA PRO A 53 0.67 10.71 26.84
C PRO A 53 -0.39 9.71 27.25
N ASP A 54 -1.16 9.11 26.31
CA ASP A 54 -2.28 8.23 26.64
C ASP A 54 -1.88 6.74 26.62
N GLY A 55 -1.48 6.25 27.77
CA GLY A 55 -0.92 4.91 28.02
C GLY A 55 -1.75 3.68 27.69
N ASN A 56 -2.93 3.78 27.06
CA ASN A 56 -3.81 2.66 26.76
C ASN A 56 -3.97 2.32 25.26
N LYS A 57 -3.56 3.21 24.35
CA LYS A 57 -3.67 2.99 22.90
C LYS A 57 -2.30 3.01 22.24
N SER A 58 -2.10 2.16 21.25
CA SER A 58 -0.89 2.23 20.45
C SER A 58 -0.87 3.54 19.65
N PRO A 59 0.32 4.12 19.36
CA PRO A 59 0.44 5.30 18.52
C PRO A 59 -0.21 5.13 17.13
N PHE A 60 -0.23 3.90 16.60
CA PHE A 60 -0.86 3.57 15.32
C PHE A 60 -2.40 3.61 15.36
N GLU A 61 -2.99 3.23 16.51
CA GLU A 61 -4.43 3.36 16.74
C GLU A 61 -4.83 4.83 16.82
N LEU A 62 -4.06 5.66 17.55
CA LEU A 62 -4.27 7.10 17.62
C LEU A 62 -4.16 7.76 16.23
N CYS A 63 -3.18 7.37 15.41
CA CYS A 63 -3.09 7.84 14.03
C CYS A 63 -4.34 7.48 13.22
N SER A 64 -4.84 6.24 13.35
CA SER A 64 -6.05 5.80 12.65
C SER A 64 -7.29 6.58 13.07
N GLU A 65 -7.44 6.89 14.36
CA GLU A 65 -8.53 7.73 14.87
C GLU A 65 -8.46 9.17 14.36
N MET A 66 -7.26 9.77 14.36
CA MET A 66 -7.06 11.10 13.79
C MET A 66 -7.40 11.13 12.29
N VAL A 67 -6.96 10.14 11.53
CA VAL A 67 -7.29 10.02 10.10
C VAL A 67 -8.79 9.87 9.87
N ALA A 68 -9.48 9.07 10.71
CA ALA A 68 -10.93 8.87 10.63
C ALA A 68 -11.74 10.15 10.89
N SER A 69 -11.18 11.11 11.65
CA SER A 69 -11.87 12.36 11.98
C SER A 69 -11.89 13.40 10.84
N ILE A 70 -11.12 13.17 9.77
CA ILE A 70 -11.00 14.12 8.65
C ILE A 70 -11.93 13.71 7.51
N ASP A 71 -12.73 14.68 7.01
CA ASP A 71 -13.58 14.50 5.82
C ASP A 71 -12.71 14.22 4.59
N PRO A 72 -12.88 13.07 3.92
CA PRO A 72 -12.13 12.74 2.71
C PRO A 72 -12.38 13.69 1.53
N ASN A 73 -13.49 14.43 1.53
CA ASN A 73 -13.81 15.43 0.49
C ASN A 73 -13.19 16.81 0.75
N GLY A 74 -12.60 17.01 1.95
CA GLY A 74 -12.01 18.29 2.34
C GLY A 74 -10.74 18.64 1.57
N ASP A 75 -10.23 19.85 1.88
CA ASP A 75 -8.93 20.31 1.39
C ASP A 75 -7.81 19.52 2.07
N MET A 76 -6.99 18.86 1.28
CA MET A 76 -5.97 17.91 1.77
C MET A 76 -4.62 18.18 1.12
N PRO A 77 -3.53 18.19 1.89
CA PRO A 77 -2.19 18.18 1.32
C PRO A 77 -1.92 16.83 0.60
N ILE A 78 -0.96 16.83 -0.30
CA ILE A 78 -0.48 15.62 -0.99
C ILE A 78 0.80 15.15 -0.32
N TYR A 79 0.95 13.85 -0.10
CA TYR A 79 2.16 13.24 0.41
C TYR A 79 2.77 12.24 -0.56
N HIS A 80 4.06 12.38 -0.85
CA HIS A 80 4.85 11.37 -1.55
C HIS A 80 5.60 10.48 -0.57
N PRO A 81 5.36 9.15 -0.57
CA PRO A 81 5.89 8.24 0.46
C PRO A 81 7.29 7.71 0.14
N PHE A 82 8.20 8.53 -0.37
CA PHE A 82 9.50 8.10 -0.90
C PHE A 82 10.65 8.23 0.10
N LEU A 83 10.44 7.87 1.37
CA LEU A 83 11.50 7.89 2.40
C LEU A 83 12.76 7.11 1.97
N TYR A 84 12.57 6.02 1.26
CA TYR A 84 13.64 5.14 0.79
C TYR A 84 13.74 5.09 -0.74
N GLY A 85 13.32 6.18 -1.41
CA GLY A 85 13.26 6.26 -2.86
C GLY A 85 11.97 5.66 -3.45
N SER A 86 11.86 5.67 -4.76
CA SER A 86 10.80 4.98 -5.50
C SER A 86 11.40 3.99 -6.48
N GLN A 87 10.60 3.03 -6.93
CA GLN A 87 11.03 2.06 -7.94
C GLN A 87 11.46 2.73 -9.26
N GLN A 88 10.84 3.87 -9.60
CA GLN A 88 11.16 4.61 -10.83
C GLN A 88 12.39 5.52 -10.69
N SER A 89 12.70 5.96 -9.48
CA SER A 89 13.83 6.84 -9.22
C SER A 89 14.35 6.64 -7.80
N GLY A 90 15.56 6.12 -7.67
CA GLY A 90 16.24 6.02 -6.37
C GLY A 90 16.54 7.40 -5.74
N SER A 91 16.49 8.48 -6.53
CA SER A 91 16.65 9.86 -6.03
C SER A 91 15.37 10.46 -5.47
N ALA A 92 14.19 9.84 -5.67
CA ALA A 92 12.94 10.34 -5.13
C ALA A 92 12.99 10.47 -3.59
N ARG A 93 12.33 11.51 -3.07
CA ARG A 93 12.29 11.81 -1.64
C ARG A 93 10.86 12.05 -1.19
N ALA A 94 10.59 11.67 0.06
CA ALA A 94 9.32 11.96 0.70
C ALA A 94 9.09 13.47 0.88
N GLY A 95 7.83 13.87 0.83
CA GLY A 95 7.47 15.27 1.04
C GLY A 95 5.98 15.50 1.11
N PHE A 96 5.60 16.54 1.84
CA PHE A 96 4.24 17.08 1.84
C PHE A 96 4.17 18.29 0.94
N TYR A 97 3.09 18.41 0.17
CA TYR A 97 2.85 19.50 -0.77
C TYR A 97 1.46 20.10 -0.55
N GLY A 98 1.35 21.42 -0.64
CA GLY A 98 0.07 22.14 -0.48
C GLY A 98 -0.38 22.24 0.97
N ILE A 99 0.52 22.24 1.97
CA ILE A 99 0.16 22.51 3.35
C ILE A 99 -0.27 23.97 3.48
N ALA A 100 -1.41 24.21 4.12
CA ALA A 100 -1.93 25.51 4.47
C ALA A 100 -2.12 25.65 5.99
N GLY A 101 -2.31 26.89 6.46
CA GLY A 101 -2.32 27.20 7.92
C GLY A 101 -3.47 26.56 8.71
N TRP A 102 -4.50 26.09 8.05
CA TRP A 102 -5.63 25.37 8.66
C TRP A 102 -5.45 23.86 8.72
N HIS A 103 -4.46 23.30 8.02
CA HIS A 103 -4.17 21.89 8.11
C HIS A 103 -3.59 21.51 9.49
N THR A 104 -4.15 20.47 10.06
CA THR A 104 -3.75 19.94 11.36
C THR A 104 -2.89 18.68 11.19
N ARG A 105 -2.37 18.15 12.29
CA ARG A 105 -1.69 16.86 12.34
C ARG A 105 -2.54 15.74 11.70
N ALA A 106 -3.85 15.74 11.93
CA ALA A 106 -4.76 14.75 11.38
C ALA A 106 -4.82 14.81 9.84
N HIS A 107 -4.79 16.01 9.25
CA HIS A 107 -4.72 16.18 7.78
C HIS A 107 -3.40 15.64 7.22
N LEU A 108 -2.26 15.89 7.89
CA LEU A 108 -0.97 15.35 7.45
C LEU A 108 -0.91 13.83 7.54
N LEU A 109 -1.45 13.24 8.61
CA LEU A 109 -1.56 11.79 8.73
C LEU A 109 -2.46 11.21 7.65
N ARG A 110 -3.61 11.86 7.37
CA ARG A 110 -4.49 11.40 6.29
C ARG A 110 -3.80 11.48 4.93
N ALA A 111 -3.11 12.57 4.63
CA ALA A 111 -2.32 12.71 3.41
C ALA A 111 -1.26 11.60 3.27
N LEU A 112 -0.62 11.20 4.37
CA LEU A 112 0.31 10.07 4.39
C LEU A 112 -0.39 8.75 4.04
N PHE A 113 -1.54 8.46 4.65
CA PHE A 113 -2.32 7.25 4.38
C PHE A 113 -2.76 7.21 2.91
N GLU A 114 -3.24 8.33 2.37
CA GLU A 114 -3.65 8.46 0.97
C GLU A 114 -2.45 8.36 0.01
N GLY A 115 -1.33 9.02 0.31
CA GLY A 115 -0.12 8.98 -0.52
C GLY A 115 0.47 7.57 -0.66
N VAL A 116 0.43 6.77 0.42
CA VAL A 116 0.79 5.35 0.35
C VAL A 116 -0.19 4.58 -0.54
N ALA A 117 -1.51 4.81 -0.39
CA ALA A 117 -2.51 4.16 -1.23
C ALA A 117 -2.38 4.56 -2.71
N PHE A 118 -2.03 5.82 -3.00
CA PHE A 118 -1.77 6.29 -4.37
C PHE A 118 -0.56 5.60 -5.01
N GLU A 119 0.50 5.36 -4.25
CA GLU A 119 1.64 4.60 -4.77
C GLU A 119 1.27 3.15 -5.07
N HIS A 120 0.47 2.50 -4.22
CA HIS A 120 -0.09 1.18 -4.51
C HIS A 120 -1.02 1.20 -5.75
N LYS A 121 -1.84 2.26 -5.92
CA LYS A 121 -2.65 2.43 -7.14
C LYS A 121 -1.77 2.46 -8.39
N ARG A 122 -0.65 3.18 -8.37
CA ARG A 122 0.31 3.18 -9.49
C ARG A 122 0.83 1.78 -9.82
N HIS A 123 1.18 0.98 -8.81
CA HIS A 123 1.62 -0.40 -9.03
C HIS A 123 0.50 -1.26 -9.63
N VAL A 124 -0.72 -1.14 -9.11
CA VAL A 124 -1.91 -1.84 -9.64
C VAL A 124 -2.19 -1.44 -11.09
N GLU A 125 -2.09 -0.13 -11.42
CA GLU A 125 -2.27 0.36 -12.79
C GLU A 125 -1.19 -0.19 -13.75
N ARG A 126 0.06 -0.30 -13.31
CA ARG A 126 1.13 -0.92 -14.10
C ARG A 126 0.85 -2.40 -14.37
N LEU A 127 0.44 -3.15 -13.35
CA LEU A 127 0.05 -4.56 -13.52
C LEU A 127 -1.14 -4.69 -14.47
N ARG A 128 -2.17 -3.84 -14.33
CA ARG A 128 -3.32 -3.81 -15.26
C ARG A 128 -2.91 -3.43 -16.69
N GLY A 129 -2.05 -2.41 -16.83
CA GLY A 129 -1.50 -1.99 -18.13
C GLY A 129 -0.71 -3.08 -18.84
N ALA A 130 -0.07 -3.97 -18.07
CA ALA A 130 0.63 -5.14 -18.57
C ALA A 130 -0.28 -6.35 -18.85
N GLY A 131 -1.60 -6.21 -18.65
CA GLY A 131 -2.60 -7.25 -18.96
C GLY A 131 -3.13 -8.02 -17.76
N ALA A 132 -2.72 -7.72 -16.54
CA ALA A 132 -3.26 -8.38 -15.35
C ALA A 132 -4.71 -7.95 -15.08
N ARG A 133 -5.58 -8.92 -14.79
CA ARG A 133 -6.93 -8.65 -14.30
C ARG A 133 -6.92 -8.57 -12.78
N ILE A 134 -7.40 -7.44 -12.24
CA ILE A 134 -7.45 -7.18 -10.81
C ILE A 134 -8.83 -6.63 -10.47
N ASP A 135 -9.72 -7.49 -9.98
CA ASP A 135 -11.12 -7.18 -9.64
C ASP A 135 -11.32 -7.02 -8.12
N GLU A 136 -10.38 -7.53 -7.32
CA GLU A 136 -10.36 -7.43 -5.87
C GLU A 136 -8.92 -7.43 -5.35
N VAL A 137 -8.73 -7.00 -4.11
CA VAL A 137 -7.41 -6.96 -3.46
C VAL A 137 -7.49 -7.59 -2.07
N VAL A 138 -6.52 -8.42 -1.73
CA VAL A 138 -6.30 -8.90 -0.37
C VAL A 138 -5.18 -8.09 0.26
N LEU A 139 -5.49 -7.34 1.30
CA LEU A 139 -4.52 -6.54 2.05
C LEU A 139 -4.01 -7.32 3.27
N SER A 140 -2.70 -7.42 3.39
CA SER A 140 -2.01 -8.06 4.52
C SER A 140 -0.87 -7.19 5.07
N GLY A 141 -0.27 -7.59 6.18
CA GLY A 141 0.82 -6.86 6.83
C GLY A 141 0.36 -5.73 7.74
N GLY A 142 1.27 -4.80 8.09
CA GLY A 142 1.03 -3.76 9.09
C GLY A 142 -0.15 -2.85 8.79
N GLY A 143 -0.29 -2.41 7.53
CA GLY A 143 -1.38 -1.53 7.08
C GLY A 143 -2.78 -2.15 7.26
N SER A 144 -2.90 -3.48 7.15
CA SER A 144 -4.18 -4.18 7.32
C SER A 144 -4.72 -4.15 8.77
N ARG A 145 -3.88 -3.85 9.74
CA ARG A 145 -4.26 -3.73 11.16
C ARG A 145 -5.00 -2.43 11.45
N SER A 146 -4.83 -1.39 10.63
CA SER A 146 -5.58 -0.14 10.73
C SER A 146 -7.07 -0.38 10.49
N GLN A 147 -7.91 0.40 11.17
CA GLN A 147 -9.36 0.37 10.96
C GLN A 147 -9.80 1.21 9.76
N VAL A 148 -8.99 2.18 9.33
CA VAL A 148 -9.32 3.12 8.27
C VAL A 148 -8.54 2.90 6.98
N TRP A 149 -7.31 2.41 7.05
CA TRP A 149 -6.46 2.26 5.86
C TRP A 149 -7.04 1.29 4.82
N PRO A 150 -7.60 0.12 5.21
CA PRO A 150 -8.22 -0.77 4.22
C PRO A 150 -9.38 -0.12 3.46
N GLN A 151 -10.17 0.76 4.10
CA GLN A 151 -11.21 1.52 3.40
C GLN A 151 -10.60 2.52 2.41
N ILE A 152 -9.56 3.26 2.83
CA ILE A 152 -8.84 4.18 1.93
C ILE A 152 -8.28 3.42 0.72
N PHE A 153 -7.74 2.21 0.90
CA PHE A 153 -7.29 1.37 -0.22
C PHE A 153 -8.45 0.99 -1.15
N ALA A 154 -9.60 0.57 -0.61
CA ALA A 154 -10.77 0.25 -1.43
C ALA A 154 -11.23 1.44 -2.26
N ASP A 155 -11.33 2.62 -1.64
CA ASP A 155 -11.78 3.86 -2.27
C ASP A 155 -10.81 4.35 -3.35
N VAL A 156 -9.49 4.29 -3.07
CA VAL A 156 -8.44 4.74 -3.98
C VAL A 156 -8.26 3.76 -5.15
N LEU A 157 -8.32 2.46 -4.91
CA LEU A 157 -8.13 1.44 -5.95
C LEU A 157 -9.39 1.19 -6.77
N GLY A 158 -10.56 1.60 -6.26
CA GLY A 158 -11.85 1.40 -6.90
C GLY A 158 -12.28 -0.08 -7.00
N VAL A 159 -11.77 -0.94 -6.10
CA VAL A 159 -12.10 -2.37 -6.04
C VAL A 159 -12.29 -2.81 -4.58
N PRO A 160 -13.05 -3.90 -4.35
CA PRO A 160 -13.18 -4.48 -3.02
C PRO A 160 -11.80 -4.82 -2.42
N VAL A 161 -11.63 -4.53 -1.13
CA VAL A 161 -10.44 -4.89 -0.35
C VAL A 161 -10.85 -5.82 0.78
N THR A 162 -10.24 -7.00 0.80
CA THR A 162 -10.39 -8.00 1.85
C THR A 162 -9.18 -7.98 2.76
N VAL A 163 -9.39 -7.99 4.08
CA VAL A 163 -8.33 -8.17 5.08
C VAL A 163 -8.35 -9.61 5.56
N ALA A 164 -7.21 -10.29 5.48
CA ALA A 164 -7.05 -11.65 5.95
C ALA A 164 -7.22 -11.74 7.48
N ARG A 165 -7.81 -12.85 7.96
CA ARG A 165 -7.95 -13.10 9.40
C ARG A 165 -6.60 -13.32 10.08
N SER A 166 -5.69 -14.03 9.41
CA SER A 166 -4.34 -14.25 9.92
C SER A 166 -3.53 -12.95 9.88
N ARG A 167 -2.93 -12.61 11.01
CA ARG A 167 -2.00 -11.47 11.10
C ARG A 167 -0.64 -11.79 10.46
N GLU A 168 -0.26 -13.07 10.46
CA GLU A 168 1.03 -13.59 9.98
C GLU A 168 0.79 -14.47 8.75
N THR A 169 0.43 -13.85 7.63
CA THR A 169 0.09 -14.56 6.38
C THR A 169 1.25 -15.37 5.82
N GLY A 170 2.51 -14.90 6.00
CA GLY A 170 3.69 -15.67 5.60
C GLY A 170 3.87 -16.96 6.40
N ALA A 171 3.69 -16.92 7.74
CA ALA A 171 3.75 -18.11 8.58
C ALA A 171 2.60 -19.08 8.25
N LEU A 172 1.41 -18.55 7.95
CA LEU A 172 0.27 -19.36 7.51
C LEU A 172 0.57 -20.07 6.19
N GLY A 173 1.16 -19.38 5.21
CA GLY A 173 1.56 -20.00 3.94
C GLY A 173 2.59 -21.12 4.13
N ALA A 174 3.58 -20.91 5.02
CA ALA A 174 4.56 -21.95 5.36
C ALA A 174 3.90 -23.16 6.04
N ALA A 175 2.91 -22.93 6.92
CA ALA A 175 2.16 -24.01 7.58
C ALA A 175 1.32 -24.81 6.56
N ILE A 176 0.68 -24.13 5.58
CA ILE A 176 -0.03 -24.81 4.49
C ILE A 176 0.95 -25.70 3.69
N ALA A 177 2.11 -25.15 3.32
CA ALA A 177 3.12 -25.90 2.58
C ALA A 177 3.59 -27.15 3.34
N ALA A 178 3.84 -27.02 4.65
CA ALA A 178 4.20 -28.16 5.50
C ALA A 178 3.08 -29.21 5.57
N ALA A 179 1.82 -28.78 5.72
CA ALA A 179 0.66 -29.66 5.79
C ALA A 179 0.44 -30.45 4.47
N VAL A 180 0.63 -29.81 3.32
CA VAL A 180 0.63 -30.50 2.01
C VAL A 180 1.80 -31.48 1.92
N GLY A 181 3.01 -31.07 2.35
CA GLY A 181 4.21 -31.91 2.32
C GLY A 181 4.10 -33.20 3.15
N VAL A 182 3.33 -33.18 4.25
CA VAL A 182 3.10 -34.39 5.06
C VAL A 182 1.79 -35.12 4.71
N GLY A 183 1.07 -34.68 3.64
CA GLY A 183 -0.14 -35.33 3.15
C GLY A 183 -1.40 -35.03 3.98
N ALA A 184 -1.39 -33.99 4.80
CA ALA A 184 -2.58 -33.54 5.56
C ALA A 184 -3.63 -32.88 4.63
N PHE A 185 -3.18 -32.27 3.52
CA PHE A 185 -3.99 -31.78 2.41
C PHE A 185 -3.46 -32.36 1.10
N ALA A 186 -4.37 -32.58 0.15
CA ALA A 186 -4.00 -33.12 -1.16
C ALA A 186 -3.17 -32.13 -1.98
N ASP A 187 -3.47 -30.84 -1.87
CA ASP A 187 -2.78 -29.75 -2.57
C ASP A 187 -2.88 -28.43 -1.81
N PHE A 188 -2.22 -27.40 -2.37
CA PHE A 188 -2.21 -26.06 -1.77
C PHE A 188 -3.60 -25.38 -1.83
N GLY A 189 -4.44 -25.70 -2.81
CA GLY A 189 -5.80 -25.16 -2.92
C GLY A 189 -6.67 -25.63 -1.77
N GLU A 190 -6.65 -26.94 -1.47
CA GLU A 190 -7.35 -27.51 -0.30
C GLU A 190 -6.82 -26.92 1.01
N GLY A 191 -5.50 -26.85 1.17
CA GLY A 191 -4.89 -26.27 2.36
C GLY A 191 -5.25 -24.78 2.53
N ALA A 192 -5.24 -24.00 1.46
CA ALA A 192 -5.64 -22.60 1.50
C ALA A 192 -7.14 -22.46 1.84
N ALA A 193 -8.02 -23.24 1.22
CA ALA A 193 -9.45 -23.21 1.50
C ALA A 193 -9.76 -23.56 2.96
N ALA A 194 -9.03 -24.52 3.55
CA ALA A 194 -9.23 -24.95 4.92
C ALA A 194 -8.64 -23.97 5.96
N MET A 195 -7.52 -23.33 5.67
CA MET A 195 -6.75 -22.58 6.66
C MET A 195 -6.83 -21.05 6.51
N THR A 196 -7.35 -20.53 5.39
CA THR A 196 -7.50 -19.09 5.19
C THR A 196 -8.95 -18.65 5.43
N ALA A 197 -9.10 -17.42 5.91
CA ALA A 197 -10.41 -16.79 6.07
C ALA A 197 -10.28 -15.28 5.95
N ALA A 198 -11.31 -14.64 5.41
CA ALA A 198 -11.48 -13.19 5.47
C ALA A 198 -11.86 -12.77 6.89
N ALA A 199 -11.29 -11.67 7.37
CA ALA A 199 -11.71 -11.03 8.61
C ALA A 199 -12.69 -9.89 8.36
N ARG A 200 -12.42 -9.07 7.35
CA ARG A 200 -13.17 -7.85 7.01
C ARG A 200 -13.14 -7.62 5.51
N ASN A 201 -14.24 -7.12 4.97
CA ASN A 201 -14.36 -6.70 3.58
C ASN A 201 -14.71 -5.21 3.54
N TYR A 202 -14.09 -4.48 2.63
CA TYR A 202 -14.31 -3.06 2.41
C TYR A 202 -14.68 -2.86 0.94
N LEU A 203 -15.78 -2.18 0.71
CA LEU A 203 -16.24 -1.83 -0.64
C LEU A 203 -15.88 -0.35 -0.93
N PRO A 204 -15.54 -0.02 -2.17
CA PRO A 204 -15.30 1.37 -2.56
C PRO A 204 -16.53 2.24 -2.30
N ASP A 205 -16.33 3.42 -1.73
CA ASP A 205 -17.36 4.45 -1.63
C ASP A 205 -17.32 5.36 -2.85
N ASN A 206 -18.28 5.20 -3.75
CA ASN A 206 -18.37 5.99 -4.97
C ASN A 206 -18.62 7.49 -4.74
N ALA A 207 -19.10 7.88 -3.56
CA ALA A 207 -19.32 9.30 -3.24
C ALA A 207 -18.01 10.07 -3.03
N ILE A 208 -16.96 9.39 -2.59
CA ILE A 208 -15.65 10.02 -2.34
C ILE A 208 -14.63 9.75 -3.46
N SER A 209 -14.89 8.82 -4.36
CA SER A 209 -14.00 8.48 -5.49
C SER A 209 -13.56 9.70 -6.30
N PRO A 210 -14.43 10.70 -6.65
CA PRO A 210 -14.01 11.87 -7.42
C PRO A 210 -12.96 12.73 -6.68
N ALA A 211 -12.98 12.78 -5.37
CA ALA A 211 -12.00 13.52 -4.58
C ALA A 211 -10.63 12.81 -4.62
N TYR A 212 -10.62 11.46 -4.53
CA TYR A 212 -9.40 10.68 -4.64
C TYR A 212 -8.80 10.74 -6.05
N GLU A 213 -9.61 10.67 -7.11
CA GLU A 213 -9.11 10.77 -8.49
C GLU A 213 -8.45 12.13 -8.75
N ARG A 214 -9.04 13.23 -8.28
CA ARG A 214 -8.42 14.57 -8.41
C ARG A 214 -7.08 14.63 -7.67
N ARG A 215 -7.01 14.13 -6.44
CA ARG A 215 -5.75 14.13 -5.66
C ARG A 215 -4.70 13.21 -6.26
N TYR A 216 -5.11 12.07 -6.80
CA TYR A 216 -4.22 11.14 -7.48
C TYR A 216 -3.63 11.75 -8.76
N SER A 217 -4.43 12.51 -9.54
CA SER A 217 -3.91 13.27 -10.69
C SER A 217 -2.82 14.26 -10.25
N ILE A 218 -3.11 15.07 -9.24
CA ILE A 218 -2.14 16.05 -8.68
C ILE A 218 -0.90 15.33 -8.12
N TYR A 219 -1.06 14.20 -7.45
CA TYR A 219 0.04 13.35 -6.98
C TYR A 219 0.97 12.96 -8.13
N GLY A 220 0.41 12.54 -9.28
CA GLY A 220 1.17 12.21 -10.48
C GLY A 220 1.91 13.42 -11.09
N GLU A 221 1.25 14.56 -11.18
CA GLU A 221 1.83 15.80 -11.69
C GLU A 221 3.00 16.29 -10.83
N ILE A 222 2.84 16.29 -9.51
CA ILE A 222 3.92 16.65 -8.56
C ILE A 222 5.08 15.67 -8.70
N ASN A 223 4.81 14.36 -8.81
CA ASN A 223 5.86 13.36 -9.01
C ASN A 223 6.70 13.64 -10.26
N GLN A 224 6.06 14.00 -11.38
CA GLN A 224 6.75 14.37 -12.61
C GLN A 224 7.58 15.65 -12.43
N ALA A 225 6.99 16.68 -11.85
CA ALA A 225 7.67 17.97 -11.63
C ALA A 225 8.85 17.86 -10.67
N MET A 226 8.73 17.02 -9.64
CA MET A 226 9.76 16.86 -8.62
C MET A 226 10.92 15.93 -9.05
N THR A 227 10.74 15.06 -10.02
CA THR A 227 11.77 14.12 -10.46
C THR A 227 13.12 14.79 -10.76
N PRO A 228 13.23 15.84 -11.61
CA PRO A 228 14.50 16.53 -11.85
C PRO A 228 15.03 17.26 -10.62
N ILE A 229 14.17 17.71 -9.72
CA ILE A 229 14.57 18.38 -8.47
C ILE A 229 15.18 17.36 -7.50
N TRP A 230 14.56 16.20 -7.31
CA TRP A 230 15.12 15.12 -6.49
C TRP A 230 16.47 14.63 -7.01
N GLN A 231 16.66 14.54 -8.32
CA GLN A 231 17.96 14.20 -8.90
C GLN A 231 19.05 15.23 -8.52
N ARG A 232 18.72 16.53 -8.55
CA ARG A 232 19.63 17.60 -8.13
C ARG A 232 19.95 17.55 -6.64
N ILE A 233 18.96 17.28 -5.78
CA ILE A 233 19.15 17.08 -4.33
C ILE A 233 20.11 15.92 -4.08
N ALA A 234 19.90 14.79 -4.76
CA ALA A 234 20.73 13.60 -4.58
C ALA A 234 22.19 13.85 -5.09
N ALA A 235 22.36 14.54 -6.21
CA ALA A 235 23.68 14.89 -6.75
C ALA A 235 24.46 15.81 -5.80
N GLY A 236 23.79 16.76 -5.13
CA GLY A 236 24.44 17.64 -4.14
C GLY A 236 24.87 16.90 -2.85
N GLN A 237 24.20 15.81 -2.49
CA GLN A 237 24.57 14.97 -1.32
C GLN A 237 25.75 14.02 -1.61
N ALA A 238 25.97 13.66 -2.86
CA ALA A 238 27.09 12.79 -3.25
C ALA A 238 28.46 13.52 -3.33
N GLN A 239 28.48 14.84 -3.15
CA GLN A 239 29.70 15.68 -3.20
C GLN A 239 30.23 16.03 -1.79
N ASN A 240 29.55 15.61 -0.74
CA ASN A 240 29.94 15.74 0.67
C ASN A 240 30.25 14.37 1.28
#